data_1771a9164b116c9b511457d194a75769
#
_entry.id   1771a9164b116c9b511457d194a75769
#
_cell.length_a   1.000
_cell.length_b   1.000
_cell.length_c   1.000
_cell.angle_alpha   90.00
_cell.angle_beta   90.00
_cell.angle_gamma   90.00
#
_symmetry.space_group_name_H-M   'P 1'
#
loop_
_entity.id
_entity.type
_entity.pdbx_description
1 polymer ?
#
loop_
_entity_poly.entity_id
_entity_poly.type
_entity_poly.pdbx_seq_one_letter_code
_entity_poly.pdbx_strand_id
1 'polypeptide(L)'
;MKNLRSKMTYKTRETLTGLLFISPWIIGFVFLFLEPLVRSLFYSFNRITISESGFVMKFIKLENFDYALNKDVDFKLSLISSLRSIVADVPIIVIFSLFMALVLNQKFRGRTFARAVFFLPVIISSGIIISYLKNDIFSNSIRDGSSAFLFQSFNIVEILNYLNVPPVIYGRLISVVNQVFDLSWKSGIQILLFIAALQTIPKSFYEASTMEGCTSWEGFWKITFPIISPMILVNIVYTIVDSFTDFNNPVMYAVYSKYNQLQFDLSSAYAWMYFICVFVIILVIIRYLSKKVFYMVD
;
A
#
# COMPACT_ATOMS: atom_id res chain seq x y z
N MET A 1 -39.15 8.79 -29.91
CA MET A 1 -37.69 8.54 -29.82
C MET A 1 -36.94 8.51 -31.16
N LYS A 2 -37.58 8.48 -32.31
CA LYS A 2 -36.92 8.43 -33.64
C LYS A 2 -36.33 9.77 -34.14
N ASN A 3 -36.83 10.91 -33.68
CA ASN A 3 -36.47 12.25 -34.23
C ASN A 3 -35.24 12.93 -33.59
N LEU A 4 -34.65 12.37 -32.52
CA LEU A 4 -33.43 12.90 -31.93
C LEU A 4 -32.13 12.33 -32.57
N ARG A 5 -32.25 11.19 -33.26
CA ARG A 5 -31.11 10.51 -33.90
C ARG A 5 -30.57 11.18 -35.17
N SER A 6 -31.35 12.05 -35.83
CA SER A 6 -30.97 12.63 -37.13
C SER A 6 -30.15 13.91 -37.07
N LYS A 7 -29.96 14.51 -35.88
CA LYS A 7 -29.22 15.77 -35.69
C LYS A 7 -27.86 15.61 -34.98
N MET A 8 -27.48 14.41 -34.59
CA MET A 8 -26.21 14.20 -33.89
C MET A 8 -25.08 13.90 -34.87
N THR A 9 -24.00 14.69 -34.76
CA THR A 9 -22.74 14.42 -35.48
C THR A 9 -22.23 13.04 -35.11
N TYR A 10 -21.59 12.30 -36.06
CA TYR A 10 -21.02 10.98 -35.85
C TYR A 10 -20.16 10.90 -34.55
N LYS A 11 -19.32 11.91 -34.33
CA LYS A 11 -18.48 12.07 -33.15
C LYS A 11 -19.28 12.14 -31.83
N THR A 12 -20.40 12.85 -31.82
CA THR A 12 -21.28 12.97 -30.64
C THR A 12 -21.97 11.65 -30.32
N ARG A 13 -22.34 10.88 -31.35
CA ARG A 13 -22.96 9.56 -31.17
C ARG A 13 -21.94 8.53 -30.59
N GLU A 14 -20.72 8.56 -31.06
CA GLU A 14 -19.64 7.70 -30.59
C GLU A 14 -19.31 8.00 -29.11
N THR A 15 -19.20 9.29 -28.75
CA THR A 15 -19.00 9.73 -27.36
C THR A 15 -20.16 9.29 -26.46
N LEU A 16 -21.40 9.45 -26.92
CA LEU A 16 -22.57 9.08 -26.13
C LEU A 16 -22.70 7.57 -25.94
N THR A 17 -22.34 6.80 -26.96
CA THR A 17 -22.27 5.34 -26.86
C THR A 17 -21.18 4.91 -25.87
N GLY A 18 -20.00 5.52 -25.91
CA GLY A 18 -18.92 5.27 -24.93
C GLY A 18 -19.35 5.60 -23.50
N LEU A 19 -20.00 6.76 -23.29
CA LEU A 19 -20.52 7.15 -21.98
C LEU A 19 -21.60 6.17 -21.47
N LEU A 20 -22.44 5.63 -22.35
CA LEU A 20 -23.46 4.64 -21.99
C LEU A 20 -22.84 3.32 -21.52
N PHE A 21 -21.76 2.87 -22.15
CA PHE A 21 -21.03 1.68 -21.71
C PHE A 21 -20.34 1.86 -20.37
N ILE A 22 -19.84 3.07 -20.07
CA ILE A 22 -19.15 3.38 -18.81
C ILE A 22 -20.16 3.75 -17.70
N SER A 23 -21.42 4.11 -18.05
CA SER A 23 -22.42 4.61 -17.09
C SER A 23 -22.68 3.70 -15.90
N PRO A 24 -22.73 2.35 -15.98
CA PRO A 24 -22.94 1.51 -14.80
C PRO A 24 -21.82 1.67 -13.78
N TRP A 25 -20.57 1.79 -14.26
CA TRP A 25 -19.42 2.01 -13.40
C TRP A 25 -19.44 3.42 -12.78
N ILE A 26 -19.76 4.47 -13.57
CA ILE A 26 -19.87 5.84 -13.07
C ILE A 26 -20.94 5.94 -11.99
N ILE A 27 -22.12 5.33 -12.22
CA ILE A 27 -23.21 5.32 -11.24
C ILE A 27 -22.76 4.64 -9.96
N GLY A 28 -22.13 3.44 -10.05
CA GLY A 28 -21.59 2.73 -8.91
C GLY A 28 -20.55 3.57 -8.15
N PHE A 29 -19.62 4.19 -8.86
CA PHE A 29 -18.60 5.06 -8.29
C PHE A 29 -19.20 6.25 -7.52
N VAL A 30 -20.17 6.96 -8.12
CA VAL A 30 -20.78 8.14 -7.51
C VAL A 30 -21.58 7.78 -6.24
N PHE A 31 -22.39 6.72 -6.30
CA PHE A 31 -23.25 6.38 -5.18
C PHE A 31 -22.59 5.53 -4.10
N LEU A 32 -21.64 4.64 -4.47
CA LEU A 32 -21.02 3.71 -3.49
C LEU A 32 -19.69 4.23 -2.97
N PHE A 33 -19.00 5.10 -3.70
CA PHE A 33 -17.67 5.58 -3.30
C PHE A 33 -17.67 7.09 -3.00
N LEU A 34 -18.12 7.91 -3.95
CA LEU A 34 -18.02 9.37 -3.82
C LEU A 34 -18.93 9.90 -2.71
N GLU A 35 -20.15 9.37 -2.60
CA GLU A 35 -21.12 9.82 -1.60
C GLU A 35 -20.62 9.57 -0.15
N PRO A 36 -20.17 8.35 0.28
CA PRO A 36 -19.61 8.15 1.60
C PRO A 36 -18.35 9.01 1.86
N LEU A 37 -17.52 9.22 0.83
CA LEU A 37 -16.31 10.03 0.95
C LEU A 37 -16.65 11.50 1.23
N VAL A 38 -17.63 12.06 0.50
CA VAL A 38 -18.11 13.45 0.74
C VAL A 38 -18.77 13.56 2.11
N ARG A 39 -19.55 12.57 2.54
CA ARG A 39 -20.14 12.54 3.90
C ARG A 39 -19.06 12.52 4.97
N SER A 40 -18.03 11.70 4.81
CA SER A 40 -16.91 11.66 5.74
C SER A 40 -16.20 13.01 5.83
N LEU A 41 -15.99 13.68 4.68
CA LEU A 41 -15.45 15.05 4.67
C LEU A 41 -16.35 16.01 5.44
N PHE A 42 -17.66 15.91 5.23
CA PHE A 42 -18.64 16.75 5.93
C PHE A 42 -18.62 16.52 7.44
N TYR A 43 -18.49 15.28 7.88
CA TYR A 43 -18.38 14.92 9.30
C TYR A 43 -17.14 15.54 9.95
N SER A 44 -16.04 15.65 9.26
CA SER A 44 -14.80 16.23 9.80
C SER A 44 -14.92 17.72 10.20
N PHE A 45 -15.88 18.47 9.61
CA PHE A 45 -16.16 19.88 9.92
C PHE A 45 -17.35 20.09 10.87
N ASN A 46 -18.02 19.00 11.28
CA ASN A 46 -19.16 19.06 12.18
C ASN A 46 -18.85 18.33 13.48
N ARG A 47 -19.50 18.72 14.56
CA ARG A 47 -19.60 17.94 15.79
C ARG A 47 -20.82 17.06 15.70
N ILE A 48 -20.66 15.76 15.90
CA ILE A 48 -21.72 14.76 15.83
C ILE A 48 -22.02 14.31 17.26
N THR A 49 -23.24 14.56 17.71
CA THR A 49 -23.74 14.06 19.00
C THR A 49 -24.91 13.11 18.75
N ILE A 50 -24.90 12.00 19.45
CA ILE A 50 -25.99 11.01 19.39
C ILE A 50 -27.04 11.42 20.42
N SER A 51 -28.24 11.73 19.95
CA SER A 51 -29.42 12.05 20.79
C SER A 51 -30.50 11.00 20.55
N GLU A 52 -31.53 10.96 21.44
CA GLU A 52 -32.68 10.09 21.27
C GLU A 52 -33.43 10.30 19.95
N SER A 53 -33.32 11.50 19.37
CA SER A 53 -33.84 11.85 18.04
C SER A 53 -32.94 11.48 16.86
N GLY A 54 -31.76 10.85 17.08
CA GLY A 54 -30.78 10.49 16.08
C GLY A 54 -29.49 11.33 16.13
N PHE A 55 -28.81 11.46 14.99
CA PHE A 55 -27.56 12.23 14.89
C PHE A 55 -27.85 13.73 14.80
N VAL A 56 -27.38 14.49 15.79
CA VAL A 56 -27.41 15.95 15.75
C VAL A 56 -26.05 16.45 15.28
N MET A 57 -26.04 17.21 14.19
CA MET A 57 -24.81 17.76 13.60
C MET A 57 -24.75 19.26 13.83
N LYS A 58 -23.63 19.74 14.36
CA LYS A 58 -23.37 21.18 14.56
C LYS A 58 -22.07 21.54 13.83
N PHE A 59 -22.14 22.49 12.89
CA PHE A 59 -20.95 22.95 12.18
C PHE A 59 -19.99 23.69 13.11
N ILE A 60 -18.75 23.19 13.21
CA ILE A 60 -17.69 23.71 14.12
C ILE A 60 -16.43 24.13 13.40
N LYS A 61 -16.48 24.30 12.08
CA LYS A 61 -15.33 24.69 11.23
C LYS A 61 -14.15 23.72 11.40
N LEU A 62 -12.99 24.17 11.83
CA LEU A 62 -11.75 23.42 11.96
C LEU A 62 -11.47 22.93 13.38
N GLU A 63 -12.44 22.98 14.30
CA GLU A 63 -12.22 22.64 15.71
C GLU A 63 -11.75 21.18 15.90
N ASN A 64 -12.26 20.22 15.09
CA ASN A 64 -11.81 18.83 15.12
C ASN A 64 -10.34 18.68 14.69
N PHE A 65 -9.91 19.45 13.70
CA PHE A 65 -8.52 19.46 13.24
C PHE A 65 -7.58 20.12 14.26
N ASP A 66 -8.04 21.19 14.90
CA ASP A 66 -7.29 21.83 16.00
C ASP A 66 -7.16 20.88 17.19
N TYR A 67 -8.25 20.19 17.55
CA TYR A 67 -8.22 19.17 18.60
C TYR A 67 -7.20 18.07 18.29
N ALA A 68 -7.19 17.56 17.07
CA ALA A 68 -6.28 16.49 16.63
C ALA A 68 -4.79 16.90 16.71
N LEU A 69 -4.46 18.15 16.36
CA LEU A 69 -3.06 18.60 16.35
C LEU A 69 -2.56 19.14 17.70
N ASN A 70 -3.44 19.79 18.47
CA ASN A 70 -3.02 20.55 19.63
C ASN A 70 -3.46 19.92 20.96
N LYS A 71 -4.54 19.12 20.96
CA LYS A 71 -5.10 18.54 22.20
C LYS A 71 -4.89 17.03 22.31
N ASP A 72 -4.93 16.28 21.18
CA ASP A 72 -4.70 14.85 21.19
C ASP A 72 -3.23 14.54 20.88
N VAL A 73 -2.45 14.39 21.97
CA VAL A 73 -1.00 14.10 21.88
C VAL A 73 -0.75 12.74 21.26
N ASP A 74 -1.59 11.74 21.54
CA ASP A 74 -1.43 10.37 21.06
C ASP A 74 -1.63 10.29 19.53
N PHE A 75 -2.64 11.01 19.01
CA PHE A 75 -2.83 11.12 17.57
C PHE A 75 -1.66 11.81 16.88
N LYS A 76 -1.17 12.91 17.44
CA LYS A 76 -0.02 13.64 16.89
C LYS A 76 1.23 12.77 16.82
N LEU A 77 1.53 12.02 17.89
CA LEU A 77 2.66 11.08 17.91
C LEU A 77 2.47 9.95 16.90
N SER A 78 1.26 9.41 16.79
CA SER A 78 0.89 8.40 15.80
C SER A 78 1.07 8.92 14.37
N LEU A 79 0.66 10.15 14.10
CA LEU A 79 0.83 10.79 12.79
C LEU A 79 2.31 10.93 12.42
N ILE A 80 3.11 11.46 13.33
CA ILE A 80 4.57 11.64 13.10
C ILE A 80 5.26 10.29 12.91
N SER A 81 4.95 9.30 13.75
CA SER A 81 5.54 7.97 13.63
C SER A 81 5.17 7.28 12.32
N SER A 82 3.90 7.34 11.90
CA SER A 82 3.46 6.76 10.62
C SER A 82 4.10 7.44 9.41
N LEU A 83 4.20 8.77 9.40
CA LEU A 83 4.87 9.48 8.31
C LEU A 83 6.37 9.15 8.26
N ARG A 84 7.02 9.04 9.43
CA ARG A 84 8.42 8.63 9.52
C ARG A 84 8.62 7.20 9.01
N SER A 85 7.74 6.27 9.38
CA SER A 85 7.78 4.89 8.89
C SER A 85 7.62 4.82 7.38
N ILE A 86 6.66 5.56 6.78
CA ILE A 86 6.51 5.62 5.32
C ILE A 86 7.82 6.07 4.66
N VAL A 87 8.45 7.12 5.14
CA VAL A 87 9.71 7.65 4.56
C VAL A 87 10.87 6.66 4.69
N ALA A 88 10.93 5.90 5.79
CA ALA A 88 11.99 4.92 6.03
C ALA A 88 11.73 3.58 5.31
N ASP A 89 10.51 3.06 5.40
CA ASP A 89 10.19 1.70 4.95
C ASP A 89 10.02 1.61 3.43
N VAL A 90 9.45 2.65 2.79
CA VAL A 90 9.20 2.64 1.34
C VAL A 90 10.48 2.42 0.51
N PRO A 91 11.60 3.14 0.75
CA PRO A 91 12.85 2.87 0.03
C PRO A 91 13.38 1.45 0.27
N ILE A 92 13.28 0.95 1.50
CA ILE A 92 13.75 -0.39 1.87
C ILE A 92 12.93 -1.45 1.13
N ILE A 93 11.60 -1.35 1.15
CA ILE A 93 10.70 -2.28 0.46
C ILE A 93 10.95 -2.26 -1.05
N VAL A 94 11.09 -1.09 -1.65
CA VAL A 94 11.30 -0.95 -3.10
C VAL A 94 12.66 -1.52 -3.52
N ILE A 95 13.74 -1.23 -2.78
CA ILE A 95 15.08 -1.77 -3.07
C ILE A 95 15.09 -3.29 -2.89
N PHE A 96 14.54 -3.80 -1.79
CA PHE A 96 14.43 -5.23 -1.54
C PHE A 96 13.62 -5.93 -2.64
N SER A 97 12.48 -5.35 -3.02
CA SER A 97 11.61 -5.90 -4.07
C SER A 97 12.30 -5.95 -5.43
N LEU A 98 13.05 -4.91 -5.78
CA LEU A 98 13.85 -4.89 -7.02
C LEU A 98 14.93 -5.96 -6.98
N PHE A 99 15.66 -6.07 -5.87
CA PHE A 99 16.68 -7.09 -5.70
C PHE A 99 16.09 -8.51 -5.85
N MET A 100 15.00 -8.79 -5.14
CA MET A 100 14.33 -10.08 -5.22
C MET A 100 13.77 -10.36 -6.62
N ALA A 101 13.22 -9.35 -7.29
CA ALA A 101 12.75 -9.48 -8.66
C ALA A 101 13.89 -9.84 -9.64
N LEU A 102 15.05 -9.23 -9.49
CA LEU A 102 16.25 -9.57 -10.28
C LEU A 102 16.68 -11.03 -10.06
N VAL A 103 16.72 -11.49 -8.82
CA VAL A 103 17.04 -12.89 -8.46
C VAL A 103 16.00 -13.84 -9.05
N LEU A 104 14.71 -13.57 -8.83
CA LEU A 104 13.60 -14.42 -9.29
C LEU A 104 13.38 -14.35 -10.82
N ASN A 105 13.95 -13.38 -11.49
CA ASN A 105 13.91 -13.30 -12.95
C ASN A 105 14.98 -14.17 -13.64
N GLN A 106 16.02 -14.55 -12.92
CA GLN A 106 17.07 -15.45 -13.45
C GLN A 106 16.53 -16.86 -13.71
N LYS A 107 17.24 -17.61 -14.57
CA LYS A 107 16.93 -19.00 -14.89
C LYS A 107 17.64 -19.92 -13.90
N PHE A 108 16.94 -20.42 -12.89
CA PHE A 108 17.46 -21.43 -11.96
C PHE A 108 16.41 -22.52 -11.69
N ARG A 109 16.89 -23.70 -11.21
CA ARG A 109 16.01 -24.80 -10.79
C ARG A 109 15.20 -24.40 -9.55
N GLY A 110 13.87 -24.54 -9.57
CA GLY A 110 13.00 -24.15 -8.47
C GLY A 110 12.47 -22.71 -8.54
N ARG A 111 12.75 -21.96 -9.61
CA ARG A 111 12.25 -20.58 -9.78
C ARG A 111 10.74 -20.44 -9.57
N THR A 112 9.97 -21.38 -10.09
CA THR A 112 8.49 -21.36 -9.96
C THR A 112 8.06 -21.52 -8.51
N PHE A 113 8.71 -22.41 -7.76
CA PHE A 113 8.45 -22.59 -6.33
C PHE A 113 8.83 -21.34 -5.53
N ALA A 114 10.02 -20.78 -5.78
CA ALA A 114 10.45 -19.56 -5.12
C ALA A 114 9.46 -18.40 -5.37
N ARG A 115 9.01 -18.21 -6.60
CA ARG A 115 7.95 -17.23 -6.93
C ARG A 115 6.66 -17.51 -6.15
N ALA A 116 6.22 -18.76 -6.10
CA ALA A 116 5.01 -19.13 -5.37
C ALA A 116 5.10 -18.77 -3.88
N VAL A 117 6.26 -18.98 -3.25
CA VAL A 117 6.50 -18.63 -1.83
C VAL A 117 6.40 -17.11 -1.61
N PHE A 118 7.00 -16.28 -2.48
CA PHE A 118 6.90 -14.83 -2.36
C PHE A 118 5.51 -14.27 -2.71
N PHE A 119 4.69 -15.03 -3.46
CA PHE A 119 3.32 -14.62 -3.79
C PHE A 119 2.28 -15.11 -2.78
N LEU A 120 2.63 -16.11 -1.97
CA LEU A 120 1.75 -16.68 -0.96
C LEU A 120 1.19 -15.60 0.00
N PRO A 121 1.98 -14.63 0.52
CA PRO A 121 1.44 -13.55 1.32
C PRO A 121 0.36 -12.72 0.62
N VAL A 122 0.55 -12.42 -0.67
CA VAL A 122 -0.42 -11.65 -1.46
C VAL A 122 -1.74 -12.42 -1.61
N ILE A 123 -1.67 -13.73 -1.84
CA ILE A 123 -2.85 -14.58 -1.95
C ILE A 123 -3.58 -14.67 -0.60
N ILE A 124 -2.85 -14.81 0.48
CA ILE A 124 -3.41 -14.87 1.84
C ILE A 124 -4.04 -13.54 2.24
N SER A 125 -3.39 -12.41 1.93
CA SER A 125 -3.88 -11.07 2.27
C SER A 125 -5.09 -10.62 1.45
N SER A 126 -5.48 -11.36 0.41
CA SER A 126 -6.64 -11.04 -0.45
C SER A 126 -8.02 -11.13 0.25
N GLY A 127 -8.07 -11.18 1.56
CA GLY A 127 -9.26 -10.95 2.39
C GLY A 127 -10.12 -12.17 2.68
N ILE A 128 -10.12 -13.19 1.85
CA ILE A 128 -10.93 -14.40 2.05
C ILE A 128 -10.42 -15.18 3.25
N ILE A 129 -9.11 -15.37 3.37
CA ILE A 129 -8.48 -16.11 4.47
C ILE A 129 -8.49 -15.27 5.77
N ILE A 130 -8.27 -13.95 5.66
CA ILE A 130 -8.32 -13.05 6.81
C ILE A 130 -9.71 -13.04 7.48
N SER A 131 -10.80 -13.12 6.72
CA SER A 131 -12.15 -13.18 7.28
C SER A 131 -12.41 -14.47 8.07
N TYR A 132 -11.89 -15.59 7.62
CA TYR A 132 -11.95 -16.87 8.34
C TYR A 132 -11.05 -16.88 9.58
N LEU A 133 -9.85 -16.31 9.49
CA LEU A 133 -8.90 -16.24 10.60
C LEU A 133 -9.33 -15.22 11.68
N LYS A 134 -10.06 -14.18 11.33
CA LYS A 134 -10.59 -13.19 12.29
C LYS A 134 -11.67 -13.75 13.20
N ASN A 135 -12.42 -14.75 12.77
CA ASN A 135 -13.57 -15.24 13.53
C ASN A 135 -13.22 -16.29 14.60
N ASP A 136 -12.11 -17.02 14.49
CA ASP A 136 -12.00 -18.22 15.32
C ASP A 136 -10.86 -18.29 16.35
N ILE A 137 -9.72 -17.64 16.20
CA ILE A 137 -8.63 -17.79 17.20
C ILE A 137 -7.68 -16.58 17.24
N PHE A 138 -7.74 -15.71 16.24
CA PHE A 138 -6.73 -14.70 15.93
C PHE A 138 -6.98 -13.34 16.57
N SER A 139 -8.15 -13.08 17.13
CA SER A 139 -8.53 -11.75 17.62
C SER A 139 -7.65 -11.24 18.77
N ASN A 140 -7.02 -12.13 19.54
CA ASN A 140 -6.16 -11.74 20.66
C ASN A 140 -4.66 -11.64 20.25
N SER A 141 -4.20 -12.45 19.29
CA SER A 141 -2.77 -12.48 18.90
C SER A 141 -2.42 -11.43 17.85
N ILE A 142 -3.38 -11.00 17.02
CA ILE A 142 -3.18 -9.90 16.05
C ILE A 142 -3.13 -8.54 16.77
N ARG A 143 -3.73 -8.43 17.97
CA ARG A 143 -3.68 -7.21 18.79
C ARG A 143 -2.27 -6.82 19.22
N ASP A 144 -1.37 -7.79 19.35
CA ASP A 144 0.02 -7.55 19.79
C ASP A 144 1.00 -7.27 18.64
N GLY A 145 0.50 -7.11 17.39
CA GLY A 145 1.31 -6.65 16.24
C GLY A 145 2.44 -7.58 15.84
N SER A 146 2.45 -8.82 16.32
CA SER A 146 3.53 -9.75 16.03
C SER A 146 3.16 -10.67 14.87
N SER A 147 3.77 -10.46 13.70
CA SER A 147 3.92 -11.44 12.62
C SER A 147 4.57 -12.76 13.09
N ALA A 148 4.97 -12.81 14.34
CA ALA A 148 5.53 -13.97 15.04
C ALA A 148 4.61 -15.20 15.09
N PHE A 149 3.33 -15.10 14.70
CA PHE A 149 2.38 -16.19 14.84
C PHE A 149 2.75 -17.45 14.05
N LEU A 150 3.25 -17.29 12.83
CA LEU A 150 3.69 -18.46 12.03
C LEU A 150 4.91 -19.15 12.62
N PHE A 151 5.71 -18.43 13.41
CA PHE A 151 6.88 -18.98 14.10
C PHE A 151 6.60 -19.37 15.56
N GLN A 152 5.52 -18.90 16.19
CA GLN A 152 5.08 -19.37 17.50
C GLN A 152 4.64 -20.84 17.48
N SER A 153 4.14 -21.33 16.34
CA SER A 153 3.81 -22.76 16.16
C SER A 153 5.05 -23.67 16.17
N PHE A 154 6.22 -23.12 15.84
CA PHE A 154 7.50 -23.75 16.10
C PHE A 154 8.10 -23.03 17.31
N ASN A 155 8.13 -23.67 18.46
CA ASN A 155 8.76 -23.16 19.69
C ASN A 155 10.28 -22.96 19.50
N ILE A 156 10.66 -22.09 18.52
CA ILE A 156 12.06 -21.77 18.21
C ILE A 156 12.77 -21.25 19.47
N VAL A 157 12.03 -20.48 20.31
CA VAL A 157 12.55 -19.98 21.59
C VAL A 157 12.87 -21.12 22.55
N GLU A 158 12.01 -22.14 22.63
CA GLU A 158 12.30 -23.35 23.47
C GLU A 158 13.49 -24.13 22.94
N ILE A 159 13.60 -24.30 21.62
CA ILE A 159 14.75 -24.99 21.01
C ILE A 159 16.05 -24.20 21.28
N LEU A 160 16.04 -22.88 21.16
CA LEU A 160 17.20 -22.03 21.41
C LEU A 160 17.57 -21.98 22.90
N ASN A 161 16.58 -22.00 23.79
CA ASN A 161 16.80 -22.13 25.23
C ASN A 161 17.39 -23.51 25.60
N TYR A 162 16.90 -24.57 24.94
CA TYR A 162 17.46 -25.92 25.13
C TYR A 162 18.92 -26.00 24.67
N LEU A 163 19.29 -25.26 23.64
CA LEU A 163 20.67 -25.16 23.13
C LEU A 163 21.56 -24.21 23.95
N ASN A 164 21.06 -23.66 25.08
CA ASN A 164 21.77 -22.68 25.93
C ASN A 164 22.32 -21.46 25.18
N VAL A 165 21.62 -20.98 24.13
CA VAL A 165 22.01 -19.77 23.42
C VAL A 165 21.69 -18.55 24.29
N PRO A 166 22.64 -17.61 24.49
CA PRO A 166 22.38 -16.41 25.31
C PRO A 166 21.19 -15.62 24.83
N PRO A 167 20.31 -15.13 25.74
CA PRO A 167 19.08 -14.37 25.38
C PRO A 167 19.30 -13.17 24.45
N VAL A 168 20.44 -12.50 24.58
CA VAL A 168 20.82 -11.35 23.74
C VAL A 168 21.04 -11.75 22.29
N ILE A 169 21.60 -12.96 22.05
CA ILE A 169 21.89 -13.42 20.69
C ILE A 169 20.61 -13.90 20.01
N TYR A 170 19.82 -14.75 20.65
CA TYR A 170 18.60 -15.25 20.03
C TYR A 170 17.54 -14.13 19.88
N GLY A 171 17.47 -13.17 20.79
CA GLY A 171 16.58 -12.01 20.65
C GLY A 171 16.90 -11.19 19.40
N ARG A 172 18.19 -10.95 19.11
CA ARG A 172 18.62 -10.29 17.87
C ARG A 172 18.32 -11.13 16.62
N LEU A 173 18.58 -12.44 16.67
CA LEU A 173 18.30 -13.34 15.55
C LEU A 173 16.80 -13.37 15.23
N ILE A 174 15.95 -13.51 16.24
CA ILE A 174 14.48 -13.49 16.07
C ILE A 174 14.03 -12.16 15.49
N SER A 175 14.55 -11.04 15.98
CA SER A 175 14.17 -9.71 15.44
C SER A 175 14.57 -9.56 13.97
N VAL A 176 15.75 -10.03 13.56
CA VAL A 176 16.17 -10.01 12.16
C VAL A 176 15.29 -10.91 11.30
N VAL A 177 15.00 -12.13 11.76
CA VAL A 177 14.11 -13.07 11.05
C VAL A 177 12.72 -12.47 10.88
N ASN A 178 12.16 -11.87 11.93
CA ASN A 178 10.85 -11.20 11.85
C ASN A 178 10.88 -10.01 10.88
N GLN A 179 11.93 -9.19 10.90
CA GLN A 179 12.07 -8.07 9.94
C GLN A 179 12.15 -8.55 8.49
N VAL A 180 12.92 -9.60 8.22
CA VAL A 180 13.02 -10.18 6.87
C VAL A 180 11.67 -10.78 6.44
N PHE A 181 10.96 -11.43 7.36
CA PHE A 181 9.63 -11.97 7.10
C PHE A 181 8.63 -10.85 6.78
N ASP A 182 8.56 -9.80 7.62
CA ASP A 182 7.69 -8.65 7.41
C ASP A 182 8.00 -7.94 6.10
N LEU A 183 9.28 -7.79 5.79
CA LEU A 183 9.72 -7.20 4.53
C LEU A 183 9.30 -8.04 3.33
N SER A 184 9.46 -9.37 3.43
CA SER A 184 9.02 -10.31 2.39
C SER A 184 7.50 -10.31 2.23
N TRP A 185 6.77 -10.22 3.34
CA TRP A 185 5.30 -10.14 3.35
C TRP A 185 4.79 -8.88 2.66
N LYS A 186 5.37 -7.73 3.00
CA LYS A 186 4.99 -6.42 2.45
C LYS A 186 5.45 -6.21 1.00
N SER A 187 6.43 -6.97 0.51
CA SER A 187 7.04 -6.74 -0.81
C SER A 187 6.47 -7.61 -1.95
N GLY A 188 5.49 -8.47 -1.67
CA GLY A 188 5.02 -9.47 -2.64
C GLY A 188 4.50 -8.87 -3.96
N ILE A 189 3.64 -7.86 -3.90
CA ILE A 189 3.08 -7.19 -5.10
C ILE A 189 4.16 -6.38 -5.82
N GLN A 190 5.03 -5.70 -5.08
CA GLN A 190 6.14 -4.92 -5.63
C GLN A 190 7.12 -5.80 -6.41
N ILE A 191 7.42 -7.01 -5.90
CA ILE A 191 8.25 -8.00 -6.60
C ILE A 191 7.60 -8.41 -7.92
N LEU A 192 6.28 -8.66 -7.92
CA LEU A 192 5.53 -9.00 -9.13
C LEU A 192 5.61 -7.90 -10.19
N LEU A 193 5.38 -6.65 -9.78
CA LEU A 193 5.44 -5.51 -10.66
C LEU A 193 6.84 -5.35 -11.28
N PHE A 194 7.90 -5.54 -10.48
CA PHE A 194 9.27 -5.50 -11.01
C PHE A 194 9.58 -6.70 -11.91
N ILE A 195 9.11 -7.91 -11.62
CA ILE A 195 9.30 -9.06 -12.51
C ILE A 195 8.60 -8.80 -13.85
N ALA A 196 7.38 -8.25 -13.84
CA ALA A 196 6.68 -7.89 -15.05
C ALA A 196 7.47 -6.86 -15.86
N ALA A 197 7.97 -5.80 -15.21
CA ALA A 197 8.79 -4.78 -15.85
C ALA A 197 10.10 -5.35 -16.45
N LEU A 198 10.80 -6.21 -15.71
CA LEU A 198 12.02 -6.84 -16.20
C LEU A 198 11.77 -7.76 -17.41
N GLN A 199 10.59 -8.33 -17.54
CA GLN A 199 10.21 -9.19 -18.66
C GLN A 199 9.85 -8.40 -19.93
N THR A 200 9.56 -7.10 -19.83
CA THR A 200 9.32 -6.24 -21.00
C THR A 200 10.59 -5.86 -21.74
N ILE A 201 11.78 -6.01 -21.13
CA ILE A 201 13.05 -5.67 -21.75
C ILE A 201 13.41 -6.71 -22.82
N PRO A 202 13.54 -6.33 -24.10
CA PRO A 202 13.94 -7.26 -25.15
C PRO A 202 15.34 -7.83 -24.90
N LYS A 203 15.51 -9.13 -25.14
CA LYS A 203 16.82 -9.79 -24.97
C LYS A 203 17.90 -9.23 -25.86
N SER A 204 17.52 -8.71 -27.03
CA SER A 204 18.44 -8.09 -27.98
C SER A 204 19.27 -6.95 -27.38
N PHE A 205 18.73 -6.21 -26.40
CA PHE A 205 19.49 -5.17 -25.70
C PHE A 205 20.68 -5.75 -24.92
N TYR A 206 20.47 -6.89 -24.26
CA TYR A 206 21.53 -7.56 -23.51
C TYR A 206 22.54 -8.27 -24.44
N GLU A 207 22.04 -8.87 -25.51
CA GLU A 207 22.89 -9.52 -26.50
C GLU A 207 23.83 -8.50 -27.21
N ALA A 208 23.28 -7.36 -27.64
CA ALA A 208 24.08 -6.28 -28.22
C ALA A 208 25.12 -5.73 -27.24
N SER A 209 24.71 -5.48 -25.98
CA SER A 209 25.64 -4.96 -24.97
C SER A 209 26.77 -5.96 -24.64
N THR A 210 26.48 -7.26 -24.66
CA THR A 210 27.49 -8.30 -24.44
C THR A 210 28.50 -8.35 -25.60
N MET A 211 28.05 -8.14 -26.83
CA MET A 211 28.94 -8.05 -28.00
C MET A 211 29.88 -6.83 -27.93
N GLU A 212 29.45 -5.75 -27.27
CA GLU A 212 30.25 -4.56 -26.98
C GLU A 212 31.17 -4.70 -25.75
N GLY A 213 31.17 -5.88 -25.11
CA GLY A 213 32.01 -6.15 -23.92
C GLY A 213 31.47 -5.60 -22.61
N CYS A 214 30.18 -5.27 -22.56
CA CYS A 214 29.52 -4.76 -21.36
C CYS A 214 29.42 -5.84 -20.25
N THR A 215 29.84 -5.51 -19.04
CA THR A 215 29.67 -6.39 -17.87
C THR A 215 28.23 -6.42 -17.42
N SER A 216 27.83 -7.45 -16.66
CA SER A 216 26.47 -7.56 -16.11
C SER A 216 26.11 -6.37 -15.19
N TRP A 217 27.10 -5.80 -14.50
CA TRP A 217 26.92 -4.61 -13.65
C TRP A 217 26.64 -3.36 -14.49
N GLU A 218 27.38 -3.16 -15.56
CA GLU A 218 27.16 -2.05 -16.50
C GLU A 218 25.81 -2.20 -17.21
N GLY A 219 25.46 -3.43 -17.64
CA GLY A 219 24.16 -3.75 -18.23
C GLY A 219 23.00 -3.44 -17.29
N PHE A 220 23.16 -3.70 -15.98
CA PHE A 220 22.14 -3.30 -15.01
C PHE A 220 21.96 -1.78 -14.97
N TRP A 221 23.02 -1.00 -14.81
CA TRP A 221 22.91 0.45 -14.64
C TRP A 221 22.60 1.21 -15.92
N LYS A 222 23.11 0.74 -17.07
CA LYS A 222 22.95 1.44 -18.36
C LYS A 222 21.71 1.00 -19.15
N ILE A 223 21.22 -0.23 -18.93
CA ILE A 223 20.08 -0.80 -19.69
C ILE A 223 18.90 -1.06 -18.76
N THR A 224 19.08 -1.96 -17.79
CA THR A 224 17.96 -2.44 -16.97
C THR A 224 17.33 -1.31 -16.14
N PHE A 225 18.13 -0.61 -15.36
CA PHE A 225 17.66 0.42 -14.43
C PHE A 225 16.94 1.59 -15.12
N PRO A 226 17.46 2.18 -16.22
CA PRO A 226 16.73 3.22 -16.93
C PRO A 226 15.41 2.73 -17.52
N ILE A 227 15.38 1.55 -18.13
CA ILE A 227 14.16 1.01 -18.77
C ILE A 227 13.06 0.73 -17.75
N ILE A 228 13.40 0.21 -16.55
CA ILE A 228 12.43 -0.06 -15.51
C ILE A 228 12.11 1.16 -14.63
N SER A 229 12.75 2.29 -14.83
CA SER A 229 12.58 3.49 -13.99
C SER A 229 11.12 3.96 -13.88
N PRO A 230 10.25 3.88 -14.91
CA PRO A 230 8.82 4.18 -14.75
C PRO A 230 8.14 3.26 -13.73
N MET A 231 8.52 1.98 -13.71
CA MET A 231 7.94 1.00 -12.79
C MET A 231 8.46 1.18 -11.35
N ILE A 232 9.66 1.75 -11.18
CA ILE A 232 10.14 2.15 -9.85
C ILE A 232 9.22 3.23 -9.27
N LEU A 233 8.83 4.23 -10.06
CA LEU A 233 7.88 5.26 -9.63
C LEU A 233 6.53 4.64 -9.23
N VAL A 234 5.99 3.76 -10.07
CA VAL A 234 4.72 3.06 -9.78
C VAL A 234 4.83 2.27 -8.49
N ASN A 235 5.93 1.52 -8.29
CA ASN A 235 6.16 0.75 -7.06
C ASN A 235 6.26 1.63 -5.82
N ILE A 236 6.93 2.79 -5.89
CA ILE A 236 7.01 3.74 -4.78
C ILE A 236 5.61 4.22 -4.40
N VAL A 237 4.81 4.68 -5.38
CA VAL A 237 3.45 5.16 -5.13
C VAL A 237 2.58 4.04 -4.54
N TYR A 238 2.65 2.85 -5.12
CA TYR A 238 1.93 1.68 -4.61
C TYR A 238 2.30 1.38 -3.15
N THR A 239 3.61 1.32 -2.85
CA THR A 239 4.09 1.02 -1.48
C THR A 239 3.65 2.08 -0.47
N ILE A 240 3.60 3.36 -0.85
CA ILE A 240 3.08 4.43 0.02
C ILE A 240 1.59 4.21 0.31
N VAL A 241 0.80 3.90 -0.72
CA VAL A 241 -0.65 3.64 -0.56
C VAL A 241 -0.89 2.39 0.29
N ASP A 242 -0.11 1.34 0.08
CA ASP A 242 -0.18 0.10 0.86
C ASP A 242 0.15 0.34 2.35
N SER A 243 1.23 1.08 2.62
CA SER A 243 1.61 1.48 3.99
C SER A 243 0.59 2.42 4.65
N PHE A 244 -0.10 3.25 3.86
CA PHE A 244 -1.18 4.12 4.34
C PHE A 244 -2.38 3.32 4.83
N THR A 245 -2.73 2.23 4.14
CA THR A 245 -3.91 1.41 4.42
C THR A 245 -3.62 0.21 5.33
N ASP A 246 -2.37 0.02 5.77
CA ASP A 246 -1.96 -1.08 6.65
C ASP A 246 -2.73 -1.01 7.99
N PHE A 247 -3.32 -2.12 8.42
CA PHE A 247 -4.04 -2.22 9.69
C PHE A 247 -3.14 -1.99 10.92
N ASN A 248 -1.84 -2.26 10.80
CA ASN A 248 -0.85 -2.03 11.87
C ASN A 248 -0.40 -0.56 11.93
N ASN A 249 -0.92 0.30 11.06
CA ASN A 249 -0.58 1.71 11.06
C ASN A 249 -1.18 2.41 12.30
N PRO A 250 -0.35 3.09 13.13
CA PRO A 250 -0.82 3.73 14.36
C PRO A 250 -1.94 4.76 14.13
N VAL A 251 -1.92 5.48 13.01
CA VAL A 251 -2.98 6.44 12.67
C VAL A 251 -4.27 5.73 12.33
N MET A 252 -4.22 4.65 11.56
CA MET A 252 -5.42 3.85 11.26
C MET A 252 -6.03 3.26 12.52
N TYR A 253 -5.19 2.81 13.47
CA TYR A 253 -5.66 2.38 14.78
C TYR A 253 -6.36 3.51 15.55
N ALA A 254 -5.81 4.74 15.56
CA ALA A 254 -6.45 5.90 16.19
C ALA A 254 -7.79 6.25 15.53
N VAL A 255 -7.87 6.21 14.19
CA VAL A 255 -9.11 6.40 13.43
C VAL A 255 -10.17 5.37 13.82
N TYR A 256 -9.82 4.07 13.86
CA TYR A 256 -10.74 2.99 14.27
C TYR A 256 -11.14 3.10 15.74
N SER A 257 -10.23 3.50 16.63
CA SER A 257 -10.52 3.71 18.04
C SER A 257 -11.60 4.77 18.23
N LYS A 258 -11.48 5.92 17.54
CA LYS A 258 -12.49 6.99 17.60
C LYS A 258 -13.82 6.55 16.97
N TYR A 259 -13.77 5.82 15.86
CA TYR A 259 -14.96 5.24 15.23
C TYR A 259 -15.73 4.31 16.19
N ASN A 260 -15.03 3.40 16.87
CA ASN A 260 -15.64 2.47 17.85
C ASN A 260 -16.19 3.18 19.09
N GLN A 261 -15.67 4.37 19.42
CA GLN A 261 -16.19 5.24 20.47
C GLN A 261 -17.38 6.09 19.99
N LEU A 262 -17.90 5.85 18.78
CA LEU A 262 -18.97 6.62 18.12
C LEU A 262 -18.64 8.10 17.92
N GLN A 263 -17.36 8.48 17.93
CA GLN A 263 -16.86 9.82 17.63
C GLN A 263 -16.55 9.94 16.13
N PHE A 264 -17.58 9.90 15.31
CA PHE A 264 -17.45 9.88 13.85
C PHE A 264 -16.83 11.16 13.27
N ASP A 265 -17.04 12.28 13.94
CA ASP A 265 -16.46 13.58 13.65
C ASP A 265 -14.94 13.59 13.78
N LEU A 266 -14.42 13.17 14.93
CA LEU A 266 -12.97 13.07 15.18
C LEU A 266 -12.32 11.97 14.32
N SER A 267 -12.97 10.80 14.20
CA SER A 267 -12.49 9.73 13.34
C SER A 267 -12.30 10.20 11.89
N SER A 268 -13.31 10.91 11.36
CA SER A 268 -13.23 11.48 10.00
C SER A 268 -12.15 12.56 9.88
N ALA A 269 -12.02 13.44 10.88
CA ALA A 269 -10.98 14.47 10.87
C ALA A 269 -9.57 13.87 10.88
N TYR A 270 -9.32 12.82 11.68
CA TYR A 270 -8.04 12.10 11.72
C TYR A 270 -7.72 11.43 10.38
N ALA A 271 -8.70 10.76 9.79
CA ALA A 271 -8.55 10.10 8.50
C ALA A 271 -8.21 11.10 7.38
N TRP A 272 -8.93 12.22 7.31
CA TRP A 272 -8.68 13.27 6.31
C TRP A 272 -7.34 13.96 6.49
N MET A 273 -6.93 14.21 7.73
CA MET A 273 -5.63 14.81 8.02
C MET A 273 -4.49 13.92 7.55
N TYR A 274 -4.57 12.62 7.86
CA TYR A 274 -3.58 11.65 7.42
C TYR A 274 -3.57 11.51 5.90
N PHE A 275 -4.75 11.42 5.28
CA PHE A 275 -4.89 11.37 3.82
C PHE A 275 -4.21 12.57 3.14
N ILE A 276 -4.44 13.79 3.62
CA ILE A 276 -3.83 14.99 3.05
C ILE A 276 -2.31 14.94 3.17
N CYS A 277 -1.76 14.54 4.33
CA CYS A 277 -0.31 14.42 4.52
C CYS A 277 0.30 13.42 3.53
N VAL A 278 -0.29 12.23 3.40
CA VAL A 278 0.21 11.19 2.48
C VAL A 278 0.03 11.61 1.03
N PHE A 279 -1.08 12.25 0.68
CA PHE A 279 -1.32 12.76 -0.67
C PHE A 279 -0.28 13.81 -1.08
N VAL A 280 0.08 14.72 -0.17
CA VAL A 280 1.15 15.70 -0.42
C VAL A 280 2.50 15.00 -0.63
N ILE A 281 2.83 13.97 0.17
CA ILE A 281 4.06 13.18 -0.02
C ILE A 281 4.07 12.53 -1.41
N ILE A 282 2.97 11.89 -1.82
CA ILE A 282 2.85 11.27 -3.14
C ILE A 282 3.05 12.31 -4.26
N LEU A 283 2.39 13.46 -4.17
CA LEU A 283 2.53 14.53 -5.17
C LEU A 283 3.97 15.03 -5.29
N VAL A 284 4.65 15.24 -4.15
CA VAL A 284 6.05 15.67 -4.13
C VAL A 284 6.94 14.61 -4.80
N ILE A 285 6.76 13.34 -4.46
CA ILE A 285 7.54 12.22 -5.02
C ILE A 285 7.29 12.10 -6.52
N ILE A 286 6.04 12.11 -6.97
CA ILE A 286 5.71 12.05 -8.40
C ILE A 286 6.35 13.21 -9.14
N ARG A 287 6.19 14.45 -8.65
CA ARG A 287 6.76 15.63 -9.30
C ARG A 287 8.28 15.62 -9.38
N TYR A 288 8.95 15.06 -8.37
CA TYR A 288 10.41 14.98 -8.33
C TYR A 288 10.94 13.84 -9.21
N LEU A 289 10.39 12.63 -9.07
CA LEU A 289 10.88 11.45 -9.75
C LEU A 289 10.45 11.39 -11.22
N SER A 290 9.25 11.87 -11.59
CA SER A 290 8.78 11.84 -12.98
C SER A 290 9.72 12.60 -13.95
N LYS A 291 10.46 13.60 -13.45
CA LYS A 291 11.46 14.33 -14.23
C LYS A 291 12.76 13.54 -14.50
N LYS A 292 13.00 12.47 -13.71
CA LYS A 292 14.20 11.63 -13.82
C LYS A 292 13.93 10.27 -14.45
N VAL A 293 12.67 9.96 -14.67
CA VAL A 293 12.23 8.70 -15.27
C VAL A 293 12.50 8.75 -16.78
N PHE A 294 13.08 7.68 -17.30
CA PHE A 294 13.28 7.50 -18.72
C PHE A 294 12.04 6.86 -19.33
N TYR A 295 11.36 7.60 -20.21
CA TYR A 295 10.25 7.06 -20.99
C TYR A 295 10.77 6.69 -22.38
N MET A 296 10.63 5.42 -22.78
CA MET A 296 10.74 5.06 -24.18
C MET A 296 9.56 5.69 -24.91
N VAL A 297 9.83 6.78 -25.63
CA VAL A 297 8.85 7.35 -26.57
C VAL A 297 9.14 6.70 -27.91
N ASP A 298 8.17 5.96 -28.46
CA ASP A 298 8.19 5.43 -29.83
C ASP A 298 8.15 6.57 -30.84
#